data_103357325fe72d0461bab0cbed84be23
#
_entry.id   103357325fe72d0461bab0cbed84be23
#
_cell.length_a   1.000
_cell.length_b   1.000
_cell.length_c   1.000
_cell.angle_alpha   90.00
_cell.angle_beta   90.00
_cell.angle_gamma   90.00
#
_symmetry.space_group_name_H-M   'P 1'
#
loop_
_entity.id
_entity.type
_entity.pdbx_description
1 polymer ?
#
loop_
_entity_poly.entity_id
_entity_poly.type
_entity_poly.pdbx_seq_one_letter_code
_entity_poly.pdbx_strand_id
1 'polypeptide(L)'
;VELVKAINPYKAIFLSDTGGIFNQRGQLIPNINLALEYDELMQQEWLHSGMKLKLEQIKSLLDFLPKTASVSITEPINLPKELFTDSGSGTLIKHGYSVVQHQLPEKDIQEQFRNIIEKSFSGKLVDNFFDNPNDLDIFMTTCKRASIAISNDFKVPYMDKFGVIPEAKGEGLGAGIWHEMRKVYP
;
A
#
# COMPACT_ATOMS: atom_id res chain seq x y z
N VAL A 1 5.30 9.04 21.93
CA VAL A 1 3.94 8.79 21.37
C VAL A 1 3.00 9.93 21.75
N GLU A 2 2.82 10.27 23.03
CA GLU A 2 1.88 11.31 23.48
C GLU A 2 2.14 12.69 22.88
N LEU A 3 3.41 13.12 22.78
CA LEU A 3 3.76 14.37 22.13
C LEU A 3 3.31 14.42 20.66
N VAL A 4 3.50 13.32 19.92
CA VAL A 4 3.10 13.22 18.51
C VAL A 4 1.57 13.27 18.37
N LYS A 5 0.83 12.63 19.28
CA LYS A 5 -0.64 12.74 19.33
C LYS A 5 -1.10 14.17 19.56
N ALA A 6 -0.45 14.89 20.47
CA ALA A 6 -0.79 16.28 20.78
C ALA A 6 -0.51 17.25 19.62
N ILE A 7 0.58 17.02 18.86
CA ILE A 7 0.99 17.87 17.73
C ILE A 7 0.19 17.53 16.47
N ASN A 8 -0.24 16.26 16.30
CA ASN A 8 -0.97 15.73 15.14
C ASN A 8 -0.23 15.97 13.81
N PRO A 9 1.04 15.55 13.66
CA PRO A 9 1.85 15.84 12.49
C PRO A 9 1.48 14.93 11.30
N TYR A 10 1.78 15.40 10.09
CA TYR A 10 1.68 14.56 8.87
C TYR A 10 2.79 13.51 8.77
N LYS A 11 3.94 13.76 9.40
CA LYS A 11 5.07 12.83 9.40
C LYS A 11 5.76 12.84 10.76
N ALA A 12 6.01 11.65 11.31
CA ALA A 12 6.86 11.44 12.47
C ALA A 12 8.10 10.63 12.05
N ILE A 13 9.27 10.98 12.58
CA ILE A 13 10.53 10.29 12.27
C ILE A 13 11.09 9.70 13.55
N PHE A 14 11.30 8.39 13.57
CA PHE A 14 11.97 7.67 14.63
C PHE A 14 13.44 7.50 14.23
N LEU A 15 14.32 8.13 14.98
CA LEU A 15 15.77 7.94 14.82
C LEU A 15 16.18 6.65 15.52
N SER A 16 16.89 5.79 14.81
CA SER A 16 17.31 4.48 15.29
C SER A 16 18.66 4.12 14.68
N ASP A 17 19.55 3.51 15.47
CA ASP A 17 20.85 3.06 15.01
C ASP A 17 20.76 1.97 13.93
N THR A 18 19.62 1.27 13.83
CA THR A 18 19.37 0.27 12.80
C THR A 18 18.97 0.86 11.44
N GLY A 19 18.61 2.15 11.39
CA GLY A 19 18.27 2.84 10.16
C GLY A 19 16.98 2.42 9.46
N GLY A 20 16.27 1.40 9.96
CA GLY A 20 15.04 0.89 9.36
C GLY A 20 14.71 -0.54 9.78
N ILE A 21 13.76 -1.15 9.08
CA ILE A 21 13.37 -2.55 9.26
C ILE A 21 13.98 -3.37 8.12
N PHE A 22 14.67 -4.45 8.47
CA PHE A 22 15.35 -5.33 7.52
C PHE A 22 14.68 -6.70 7.49
N ASN A 23 14.57 -7.29 6.32
CA ASN A 23 14.05 -8.64 6.15
C ASN A 23 15.07 -9.71 6.59
N GLN A 24 14.68 -10.99 6.52
CA GLN A 24 15.54 -12.13 6.87
C GLN A 24 16.87 -12.17 6.09
N ARG A 25 16.93 -11.57 4.91
CA ARG A 25 18.13 -11.51 4.05
C ARG A 25 19.01 -10.28 4.35
N GLY A 26 18.69 -9.50 5.37
CA GLY A 26 19.40 -8.25 5.68
C GLY A 26 19.14 -7.11 4.70
N GLN A 27 18.09 -7.19 3.89
CA GLN A 27 17.71 -6.14 2.96
C GLN A 27 16.71 -5.20 3.63
N LEU A 28 16.91 -3.90 3.48
CA LEU A 28 16.00 -2.88 3.98
C LEU A 28 14.61 -3.05 3.34
N ILE A 29 13.58 -3.01 4.18
CA ILE A 29 12.18 -2.89 3.73
C ILE A 29 11.87 -1.39 3.60
N PRO A 30 11.81 -0.82 2.39
CA PRO A 30 11.70 0.62 2.23
C PRO A 30 10.33 1.18 2.59
N ASN A 31 9.26 0.39 2.41
CA ASN A 31 7.89 0.79 2.67
C ASN A 31 7.13 -0.34 3.36
N ILE A 32 6.30 0.01 4.33
CA ILE A 32 5.38 -0.93 5.01
C ILE A 32 3.97 -0.34 4.97
N ASN A 33 3.04 -1.12 4.45
CA ASN A 33 1.60 -0.88 4.52
C ASN A 33 1.02 -1.69 5.68
N LEU A 34 0.71 -1.03 6.80
CA LEU A 34 0.23 -1.73 8.00
C LEU A 34 -1.10 -2.46 7.77
N ALA A 35 -1.97 -1.96 6.90
CA ALA A 35 -3.26 -2.60 6.63
C ALA A 35 -3.12 -3.98 5.96
N LEU A 36 -1.99 -4.23 5.27
CA LEU A 36 -1.74 -5.47 4.54
C LEU A 36 -0.68 -6.34 5.21
N GLU A 37 0.34 -5.72 5.81
CA GLU A 37 1.60 -6.40 6.16
C GLU A 37 1.81 -6.55 7.66
N TYR A 38 1.02 -5.85 8.50
CA TYR A 38 1.25 -5.83 9.96
C TYR A 38 1.22 -7.21 10.59
N ASP A 39 0.15 -7.98 10.35
CA ASP A 39 -0.04 -9.29 10.98
C ASP A 39 1.02 -10.29 10.51
N GLU A 40 1.39 -10.26 9.23
CA GLU A 40 2.45 -11.08 8.67
C GLU A 40 3.81 -10.73 9.29
N LEU A 41 4.16 -9.44 9.37
CA LEU A 41 5.40 -8.97 9.97
C LEU A 41 5.52 -9.35 11.43
N MET A 42 4.42 -9.25 12.20
CA MET A 42 4.42 -9.61 13.62
C MET A 42 4.64 -11.10 13.88
N GLN A 43 4.33 -11.97 12.91
CA GLN A 43 4.58 -13.41 12.98
C GLN A 43 6.02 -13.80 12.61
N GLN A 44 6.79 -12.89 11.99
CA GLN A 44 8.14 -13.20 11.54
C GLN A 44 9.11 -13.41 12.72
N GLU A 45 9.84 -14.52 12.70
CA GLU A 45 10.85 -14.83 13.73
C GLU A 45 12.08 -13.92 13.63
N TRP A 46 12.45 -13.49 12.40
CA TRP A 46 13.59 -12.60 12.16
C TRP A 46 13.34 -11.16 12.66
N LEU A 47 12.09 -10.78 12.88
CA LEU A 47 11.75 -9.48 13.47
C LEU A 47 11.85 -9.58 14.99
N HIS A 48 12.99 -9.16 15.54
CA HIS A 48 13.25 -9.26 16.97
C HIS A 48 12.31 -8.40 17.81
N SER A 49 12.14 -8.76 19.08
CA SER A 49 11.14 -8.19 20.01
C SER A 49 11.17 -6.66 20.13
N GLY A 50 12.35 -6.04 20.13
CA GLY A 50 12.47 -4.58 20.18
C GLY A 50 11.91 -3.87 18.93
N MET A 51 12.03 -4.51 17.75
CA MET A 51 11.46 -3.96 16.52
C MET A 51 9.96 -4.24 16.43
N LYS A 52 9.47 -5.39 16.93
CA LYS A 52 8.04 -5.68 17.06
C LYS A 52 7.35 -4.66 17.95
N LEU A 53 7.92 -4.38 19.14
CA LEU A 53 7.38 -3.34 20.03
C LEU A 53 7.35 -1.96 19.35
N LYS A 54 8.39 -1.61 18.61
CA LYS A 54 8.44 -0.34 17.86
C LYS A 54 7.35 -0.28 16.80
N LEU A 55 7.10 -1.38 16.08
CA LEU A 55 6.04 -1.48 15.07
C LEU A 55 4.63 -1.37 15.71
N GLU A 56 4.41 -1.99 16.87
CA GLU A 56 3.17 -1.84 17.66
C GLU A 56 2.92 -0.38 18.06
N GLN A 57 3.96 0.30 18.56
CA GLN A 57 3.86 1.71 18.91
C GLN A 57 3.56 2.60 17.71
N ILE A 58 4.19 2.31 16.56
CA ILE A 58 3.95 3.03 15.31
C ILE A 58 2.52 2.78 14.82
N LYS A 59 2.04 1.54 14.86
CA LYS A 59 0.66 1.22 14.51
C LYS A 59 -0.33 1.98 15.38
N SER A 60 -0.18 1.92 16.72
CA SER A 60 -1.02 2.67 17.65
C SER A 60 -0.99 4.19 17.40
N LEU A 61 0.16 4.71 16.97
CA LEU A 61 0.29 6.12 16.62
C LEU A 61 -0.46 6.44 15.31
N LEU A 62 -0.27 5.65 14.27
CA LEU A 62 -0.92 5.85 12.97
C LEU A 62 -2.43 5.62 13.04
N ASP A 63 -2.92 4.74 13.92
CA ASP A 63 -4.36 4.55 14.16
C ASP A 63 -5.02 5.82 14.73
N PHE A 64 -4.27 6.63 15.46
CA PHE A 64 -4.71 7.91 16.02
C PHE A 64 -4.59 9.07 15.02
N LEU A 65 -3.54 9.08 14.20
CA LEU A 65 -3.24 10.16 13.25
C LEU A 65 -4.14 10.10 12.00
N PRO A 66 -4.22 11.19 11.21
CA PRO A 66 -4.89 11.17 9.91
C PRO A 66 -4.37 10.04 9.00
N LYS A 67 -5.22 9.46 8.17
CA LYS A 67 -4.85 8.36 7.25
C LYS A 67 -3.73 8.73 6.27
N THR A 68 -3.51 10.01 6.06
CA THR A 68 -2.42 10.56 5.23
C THR A 68 -1.09 10.67 5.98
N ALA A 69 -1.10 10.51 7.31
CA ALA A 69 0.11 10.56 8.10
C ALA A 69 1.03 9.34 7.84
N SER A 70 2.30 9.55 8.09
CA SER A 70 3.33 8.51 7.95
C SER A 70 4.33 8.56 9.09
N VAL A 71 4.98 7.43 9.31
CA VAL A 71 6.11 7.31 10.24
C VAL A 71 7.30 6.76 9.48
N SER A 72 8.47 7.36 9.67
CA SER A 72 9.73 6.81 9.13
C SER A 72 10.64 6.35 10.25
N ILE A 73 11.38 5.28 10.01
CA ILE A 73 12.51 4.85 10.85
C ILE A 73 13.78 5.05 10.04
N THR A 74 14.72 5.86 10.53
CA THR A 74 15.97 6.14 9.84
C THR A 74 17.12 6.35 10.82
N GLU A 75 18.36 6.30 10.35
CA GLU A 75 19.54 6.67 11.14
C GLU A 75 19.65 8.19 11.27
N PRO A 76 20.21 8.70 12.39
CA PRO A 76 20.42 10.13 12.58
C PRO A 76 21.21 10.80 11.44
N ILE A 77 22.23 10.14 10.93
CA ILE A 77 23.07 10.65 9.83
C ILE A 77 22.29 10.83 8.52
N ASN A 78 21.25 10.05 8.33
CA ASN A 78 20.41 10.05 7.13
C ASN A 78 19.19 10.98 7.25
N LEU A 79 19.01 11.68 8.37
CA LEU A 79 17.87 12.58 8.58
C LEU A 79 17.72 13.65 7.48
N PRO A 80 18.79 14.30 6.98
CA PRO A 80 18.65 15.23 5.87
C PRO A 80 18.09 14.59 4.60
N LYS A 81 18.53 13.37 4.28
CA LYS A 81 18.01 12.62 3.13
C LYS A 81 16.54 12.28 3.30
N GLU A 82 16.13 11.88 4.50
CA GLU A 82 14.74 11.57 4.83
C GLU A 82 13.81 12.79 4.71
N LEU A 83 14.32 13.99 5.01
CA LEU A 83 13.54 15.23 4.99
C LEU A 83 13.47 15.87 3.59
N PHE A 84 14.52 15.74 2.78
CA PHE A 84 14.70 16.54 1.58
C PHE A 84 14.71 15.74 0.26
N THR A 85 14.45 14.42 0.31
CA THR A 85 14.35 13.60 -0.90
C THR A 85 13.04 12.81 -0.93
N ASP A 86 12.47 12.61 -2.12
CA ASP A 86 11.23 11.85 -2.31
C ASP A 86 11.39 10.37 -1.93
N SER A 87 12.54 9.79 -2.18
CA SER A 87 12.83 8.38 -1.85
C SER A 87 13.09 8.16 -0.36
N GLY A 88 13.40 9.22 0.37
CA GLY A 88 13.73 9.14 1.78
C GLY A 88 14.97 8.28 2.07
N SER A 89 15.04 7.80 3.30
CA SER A 89 16.11 6.90 3.77
C SER A 89 15.59 6.10 4.96
N GLY A 90 15.66 4.78 4.88
CA GLY A 90 15.13 3.91 5.92
C GLY A 90 13.78 3.28 5.57
N THR A 91 12.94 3.02 6.57
CA THR A 91 11.63 2.40 6.38
C THR A 91 10.51 3.43 6.58
N LEU A 92 9.74 3.66 5.54
CA LEU A 92 8.51 4.46 5.59
C LEU A 92 7.32 3.56 5.92
N ILE A 93 6.59 3.91 6.98
CA ILE A 93 5.43 3.15 7.46
C ILE A 93 4.20 4.04 7.34
N LYS A 94 3.17 3.52 6.67
CA LYS A 94 1.86 4.17 6.51
C LYS A 94 0.77 3.29 7.09
N HIS A 95 -0.34 3.91 7.50
CA HIS A 95 -1.55 3.15 7.85
C HIS A 95 -1.95 2.23 6.70
N GLY A 96 -1.81 2.75 5.48
CA GLY A 96 -2.10 2.01 4.25
C GLY A 96 -3.59 1.85 3.96
N TYR A 97 -3.87 0.99 3.01
CA TYR A 97 -5.22 0.68 2.55
C TYR A 97 -5.30 -0.81 2.26
N SER A 98 -6.40 -1.45 2.64
CA SER A 98 -6.67 -2.82 2.26
C SER A 98 -7.09 -2.90 0.79
N VAL A 99 -7.00 -4.11 0.25
CA VAL A 99 -7.47 -4.44 -1.10
C VAL A 99 -8.70 -5.31 -0.97
N VAL A 100 -9.72 -5.01 -1.75
CA VAL A 100 -10.96 -5.81 -1.83
C VAL A 100 -11.06 -6.41 -3.22
N GLN A 101 -11.32 -7.71 -3.28
CA GLN A 101 -11.67 -8.41 -4.53
C GLN A 101 -13.19 -8.32 -4.73
N HIS A 102 -13.58 -7.90 -5.91
CA HIS A 102 -14.97 -7.86 -6.35
C HIS A 102 -15.14 -8.84 -7.51
N GLN A 103 -15.76 -9.97 -7.22
CA GLN A 103 -16.28 -10.89 -8.23
C GLN A 103 -17.67 -10.37 -8.65
N LEU A 104 -18.01 -10.37 -9.92
CA LEU A 104 -19.27 -9.79 -10.40
C LEU A 104 -19.43 -8.31 -9.95
N PRO A 105 -18.60 -7.40 -10.44
CA PRO A 105 -18.58 -6.03 -9.94
C PRO A 105 -19.92 -5.31 -10.21
N GLU A 106 -20.52 -4.80 -9.14
CA GLU A 106 -21.72 -3.97 -9.22
C GLU A 106 -21.43 -2.63 -9.93
N LYS A 107 -22.46 -1.92 -10.37
CA LYS A 107 -22.31 -0.70 -11.18
C LYS A 107 -21.45 0.38 -10.51
N ASP A 108 -21.57 0.56 -9.20
CA ASP A 108 -20.76 1.53 -8.46
C ASP A 108 -19.28 1.15 -8.47
N ILE A 109 -18.93 -0.14 -8.38
CA ILE A 109 -17.57 -0.66 -8.50
C ILE A 109 -17.05 -0.48 -9.93
N GLN A 110 -17.88 -0.74 -10.93
CA GLN A 110 -17.54 -0.51 -12.34
C GLN A 110 -17.21 0.96 -12.62
N GLU A 111 -18.01 1.90 -12.09
CA GLU A 111 -17.77 3.34 -12.22
C GLU A 111 -16.46 3.77 -11.52
N GLN A 112 -16.22 3.26 -10.31
CA GLN A 112 -14.99 3.53 -9.58
C GLN A 112 -13.77 2.99 -10.30
N PHE A 113 -13.84 1.76 -10.81
CA PHE A 113 -12.80 1.14 -11.63
C PHE A 113 -12.52 1.98 -12.88
N ARG A 114 -13.56 2.34 -13.64
CA ARG A 114 -13.44 3.19 -14.82
C ARG A 114 -12.69 4.49 -14.50
N ASN A 115 -13.09 5.18 -13.44
CA ASN A 115 -12.44 6.42 -13.02
C ASN A 115 -10.95 6.23 -12.70
N ILE A 116 -10.58 5.15 -12.00
CA ILE A 116 -9.17 4.84 -11.69
C ILE A 116 -8.37 4.59 -12.96
N ILE A 117 -8.89 3.75 -13.86
CA ILE A 117 -8.19 3.37 -15.09
C ILE A 117 -8.05 4.57 -16.04
N GLU A 118 -9.12 5.32 -16.25
CA GLU A 118 -9.10 6.49 -17.13
C GLU A 118 -8.12 7.56 -16.64
N LYS A 119 -8.05 7.81 -15.33
CA LYS A 119 -7.04 8.72 -14.75
C LYS A 119 -5.62 8.16 -14.87
N SER A 120 -5.45 6.86 -14.69
CA SER A 120 -4.12 6.22 -14.71
C SER A 120 -3.47 6.25 -16.09
N PHE A 121 -4.28 6.14 -17.14
CA PHE A 121 -3.83 6.06 -18.53
C PHE A 121 -4.11 7.33 -19.35
N SER A 122 -4.74 8.34 -18.75
CA SER A 122 -5.15 9.59 -19.45
C SER A 122 -5.97 9.30 -20.70
N GLY A 123 -6.82 8.28 -20.65
CA GLY A 123 -7.65 7.81 -21.77
C GLY A 123 -9.01 7.31 -21.30
N LYS A 124 -9.89 6.99 -22.23
CA LYS A 124 -11.21 6.43 -21.90
C LYS A 124 -11.18 4.91 -21.97
N LEU A 125 -11.82 4.27 -20.99
CA LEU A 125 -12.11 2.84 -21.03
C LEU A 125 -13.22 2.61 -22.06
N VAL A 126 -13.09 1.57 -22.88
CA VAL A 126 -14.11 1.23 -23.87
C VAL A 126 -15.47 0.99 -23.21
N ASP A 127 -16.55 1.36 -23.89
CA ASP A 127 -17.89 1.33 -23.29
C ASP A 127 -18.33 -0.10 -22.96
N ASN A 128 -17.96 -1.07 -23.80
CA ASN A 128 -18.31 -2.48 -23.66
C ASN A 128 -17.38 -3.26 -22.70
N PHE A 129 -16.51 -2.61 -21.95
CA PHE A 129 -15.57 -3.32 -21.05
C PHE A 129 -16.26 -4.20 -20.01
N PHE A 130 -17.47 -3.84 -19.60
CA PHE A 130 -18.26 -4.56 -18.60
C PHE A 130 -19.43 -5.34 -19.19
N ASP A 131 -19.46 -5.61 -20.49
CA ASP A 131 -20.56 -6.37 -21.11
C ASP A 131 -20.66 -7.81 -20.58
N ASN A 132 -19.51 -8.41 -20.21
CA ASN A 132 -19.41 -9.72 -19.57
C ASN A 132 -18.82 -9.62 -18.15
N PRO A 133 -19.51 -9.02 -17.18
CA PRO A 133 -18.95 -8.79 -15.86
C PRO A 133 -18.70 -10.09 -15.07
N ASN A 134 -19.32 -11.20 -15.46
CA ASN A 134 -19.17 -12.51 -14.82
C ASN A 134 -17.75 -13.10 -14.95
N ASP A 135 -17.01 -12.63 -15.94
CA ASP A 135 -15.68 -13.12 -16.27
C ASP A 135 -14.58 -12.18 -15.78
N LEU A 136 -14.97 -11.13 -15.02
CA LEU A 136 -14.06 -10.12 -14.49
C LEU A 136 -13.96 -10.16 -12.97
N ASP A 137 -12.73 -10.34 -12.47
CA ASP A 137 -12.38 -10.09 -11.09
C ASP A 137 -11.70 -8.72 -10.97
N ILE A 138 -12.25 -7.85 -10.15
CA ILE A 138 -11.67 -6.53 -9.87
C ILE A 138 -11.08 -6.51 -8.47
N PHE A 139 -9.78 -6.30 -8.38
CA PHE A 139 -9.10 -5.94 -7.15
C PHE A 139 -9.06 -4.41 -7.05
N MET A 140 -9.49 -3.86 -5.94
CA MET A 140 -9.51 -2.41 -5.74
C MET A 140 -9.05 -2.05 -4.33
N THR A 141 -8.21 -1.02 -4.22
CA THR A 141 -7.84 -0.47 -2.92
C THR A 141 -9.04 0.24 -2.29
N THR A 142 -9.22 0.11 -0.97
CA THR A 142 -10.32 0.77 -0.23
C THR A 142 -10.30 2.28 -0.36
N CYS A 143 -9.15 2.88 -0.65
CA CYS A 143 -9.03 4.31 -0.95
C CYS A 143 -9.39 4.67 -2.40
N LYS A 144 -9.73 3.70 -3.26
CA LYS A 144 -10.15 3.90 -4.65
C LYS A 144 -9.12 4.64 -5.51
N ARG A 145 -7.83 4.34 -5.31
CA ARG A 145 -6.72 4.97 -6.02
C ARG A 145 -5.85 4.00 -6.83
N ALA A 146 -6.07 2.70 -6.66
CA ALA A 146 -5.45 1.65 -7.47
C ALA A 146 -6.43 0.52 -7.73
N SER A 147 -6.37 -0.08 -8.92
CA SER A 147 -7.19 -1.23 -9.28
C SER A 147 -6.51 -2.13 -10.30
N ILE A 148 -6.84 -3.43 -10.22
CA ILE A 148 -6.46 -4.46 -11.21
C ILE A 148 -7.74 -5.14 -11.67
N ALA A 149 -7.84 -5.42 -12.99
CA ALA A 149 -8.87 -6.30 -13.55
C ALA A 149 -8.21 -7.57 -14.10
N ILE A 150 -8.75 -8.70 -13.71
CA ILE A 150 -8.39 -10.02 -14.25
C ILE A 150 -9.58 -10.54 -15.04
N SER A 151 -9.36 -10.85 -16.31
CA SER A 151 -10.33 -11.56 -17.16
C SER A 151 -10.13 -13.06 -17.04
N ASN A 152 -11.22 -13.78 -16.83
CA ASN A 152 -11.28 -15.24 -16.75
C ASN A 152 -11.86 -15.86 -18.04
N ASP A 153 -12.09 -15.05 -19.08
CA ASP A 153 -12.61 -15.51 -20.41
C ASP A 153 -11.68 -16.50 -21.12
N PHE A 154 -10.41 -16.57 -20.70
CA PHE A 154 -9.39 -17.39 -21.31
C PHE A 154 -9.08 -18.62 -20.46
N LYS A 155 -8.45 -19.64 -21.08
CA LYS A 155 -7.97 -20.83 -20.36
C LYS A 155 -6.99 -20.50 -19.20
N VAL A 156 -6.35 -19.35 -19.29
CA VAL A 156 -5.44 -18.81 -18.27
C VAL A 156 -5.95 -17.42 -17.92
N PRO A 157 -6.07 -17.10 -16.62
CA PRO A 157 -6.46 -15.77 -16.20
C PRO A 157 -5.53 -14.70 -16.80
N TYR A 158 -6.13 -13.65 -17.34
CA TYR A 158 -5.42 -12.59 -18.03
C TYR A 158 -5.59 -11.26 -17.30
N MET A 159 -4.47 -10.62 -16.94
CA MET A 159 -4.51 -9.27 -16.36
C MET A 159 -4.76 -8.26 -17.48
N ASP A 160 -6.00 -7.79 -17.58
CA ASP A 160 -6.43 -6.86 -18.61
C ASP A 160 -6.00 -5.42 -18.31
N LYS A 161 -6.26 -4.96 -17.08
CA LYS A 161 -5.93 -3.59 -16.66
C LYS A 161 -5.26 -3.58 -15.30
N PHE A 162 -4.29 -2.68 -15.17
CA PHE A 162 -3.65 -2.36 -13.89
C PHE A 162 -3.39 -0.85 -13.83
N GLY A 163 -4.08 -0.15 -12.97
CA GLY A 163 -3.99 1.30 -12.83
C GLY A 163 -3.75 1.77 -11.41
N VAL A 164 -2.89 2.79 -11.30
CA VAL A 164 -2.70 3.61 -10.09
C VAL A 164 -2.81 5.06 -10.53
N ILE A 165 -3.69 5.83 -9.90
CA ILE A 165 -3.86 7.23 -10.28
C ILE A 165 -2.55 8.01 -10.10
N PRO A 166 -2.27 9.05 -10.93
CA PRO A 166 -0.99 9.77 -10.90
C PRO A 166 -0.60 10.29 -9.53
N GLU A 167 -1.56 10.80 -8.76
CA GLU A 167 -1.35 11.41 -7.43
C GLU A 167 -0.93 10.37 -6.37
N ALA A 168 -1.15 9.08 -6.64
CA ALA A 168 -0.84 7.98 -5.72
C ALA A 168 0.41 7.19 -6.13
N LYS A 169 1.08 7.59 -7.20
CA LYS A 169 2.34 6.96 -7.63
C LYS A 169 3.43 7.18 -6.58
N GLY A 170 4.20 6.12 -6.29
CA GLY A 170 5.23 6.15 -5.24
C GLY A 170 4.73 5.85 -3.82
N GLU A 171 3.41 5.76 -3.58
CA GLU A 171 2.85 5.42 -2.26
C GLU A 171 2.85 3.91 -1.94
N GLY A 172 3.30 3.05 -2.86
CA GLY A 172 3.32 1.59 -2.68
C GLY A 172 2.00 0.89 -3.00
N LEU A 173 0.93 1.62 -3.41
CA LEU A 173 -0.38 1.03 -3.70
C LEU A 173 -0.32 -0.02 -4.81
N GLY A 174 0.49 0.22 -5.86
CA GLY A 174 0.67 -0.74 -6.95
C GLY A 174 1.28 -2.06 -6.48
N ALA A 175 2.32 -2.01 -5.65
CA ALA A 175 2.94 -3.21 -5.09
C ALA A 175 1.98 -3.95 -4.15
N GLY A 176 1.26 -3.23 -3.30
CA GLY A 176 0.30 -3.81 -2.36
C GLY A 176 -0.85 -4.53 -3.09
N ILE A 177 -1.48 -3.89 -4.07
CA ILE A 177 -2.59 -4.52 -4.81
C ILE A 177 -2.10 -5.70 -5.67
N TRP A 178 -0.90 -5.61 -6.23
CA TRP A 178 -0.25 -6.72 -6.94
C TRP A 178 -0.03 -7.92 -6.01
N HIS A 179 0.48 -7.68 -4.81
CA HIS A 179 0.71 -8.73 -3.82
C HIS A 179 -0.59 -9.45 -3.44
N GLU A 180 -1.66 -8.71 -3.18
CA GLU A 180 -2.97 -9.29 -2.84
C GLU A 180 -3.57 -10.06 -4.02
N MET A 181 -3.49 -9.55 -5.24
CA MET A 181 -3.93 -10.27 -6.44
C MET A 181 -3.18 -11.58 -6.62
N ARG A 182 -1.85 -11.60 -6.38
CA ARG A 182 -1.01 -12.80 -6.49
C ARG A 182 -1.32 -13.89 -5.45
N LYS A 183 -2.02 -13.59 -4.37
CA LYS A 183 -2.52 -14.61 -3.43
C LYS A 183 -3.65 -15.43 -4.03
N VAL A 184 -4.41 -14.85 -4.94
CA VAL A 184 -5.54 -15.49 -5.63
C VAL A 184 -5.10 -16.08 -6.96
N TYR A 185 -4.27 -15.35 -7.69
CA TYR A 185 -3.73 -15.70 -9.01
C TYR A 185 -2.20 -15.82 -8.94
N PRO A 186 -1.67 -16.98 -8.47
CA PRO A 186 -0.24 -17.22 -8.22
C PRO A 186 0.63 -17.27 -9.49
#